data_265510d7fd71c1e069637bfc288f47ab
#
_entry.id   265510d7fd71c1e069637bfc288f47ab
#
_cell.length_a   1.000
_cell.length_b   1.000
_cell.length_c   1.000
_cell.angle_alpha   90.00
_cell.angle_beta   90.00
_cell.angle_gamma   90.00
#
_symmetry.space_group_name_H-M   'P 1'
#
loop_
_entity.id
_entity.type
_entity.pdbx_description
1 polymer ?
#
loop_
_entity_poly.entity_id
_entity_poly.type
_entity_poly.pdbx_seq_one_letter_code
_entity_poly.pdbx_strand_id
1 'polypeptide(L)'
;MKGNTLTPDTLLDAALMLAADRHWEAVRLYDVARHLNISLAEVHELISEKENLIDLLWDRADAHMLATCRGTEFDALDFPAQYEQCVMSWLACLAPHRRTVRQMLQVRLEPGHLHIQLPTLLRISRTVQWMRELCGREATFLKRASEEIALSTIFVTSAAGWLNDDSEDARRTRHNLAFAIRQAVRLGRLWPDSTVDNSSDNR
;
A
#
# COMPACT_ATOMS: atom_id res chain seq x y z
N MET A 1 -32.04 -8.73 11.87
CA MET A 1 -30.61 -8.88 12.17
C MET A 1 -29.95 -9.38 10.90
N LYS A 2 -29.20 -8.54 10.17
CA LYS A 2 -28.38 -9.02 9.03
C LYS A 2 -27.28 -9.88 9.63
N GLY A 3 -27.26 -11.18 9.32
CA GLY A 3 -26.17 -12.06 9.71
C GLY A 3 -24.85 -11.49 9.17
N ASN A 4 -24.01 -11.02 10.06
CA ASN A 4 -22.68 -10.55 9.71
C ASN A 4 -21.90 -11.80 9.28
N THR A 5 -21.75 -12.02 7.98
CA THR A 5 -20.99 -13.15 7.44
C THR A 5 -19.58 -13.03 7.97
N LEU A 6 -19.10 -14.03 8.68
CA LEU A 6 -17.73 -14.06 9.20
C LEU A 6 -16.78 -14.14 8.00
N THR A 7 -15.90 -13.15 7.88
CA THR A 7 -14.92 -13.02 6.79
C THR A 7 -13.56 -12.59 7.35
N PRO A 8 -12.46 -12.78 6.63
CA PRO A 8 -11.18 -12.21 7.03
C PRO A 8 -11.23 -10.69 7.32
N ASP A 9 -12.05 -9.93 6.56
CA ASP A 9 -12.24 -8.50 6.78
C ASP A 9 -12.91 -8.19 8.12
N THR A 10 -13.89 -9.00 8.56
CA THR A 10 -14.51 -8.81 9.89
C THR A 10 -13.53 -9.06 11.02
N LEU A 11 -12.59 -10.02 10.85
CA LEU A 11 -11.50 -10.25 11.80
C LEU A 11 -10.54 -9.05 11.85
N LEU A 12 -10.18 -8.51 10.68
CA LEU A 12 -9.33 -7.34 10.59
C LEU A 12 -9.97 -6.12 11.27
N ASP A 13 -11.24 -5.84 11.00
CA ASP A 13 -11.95 -4.71 11.60
C ASP A 13 -12.01 -4.82 13.14
N ALA A 14 -12.30 -6.01 13.66
CA ALA A 14 -12.29 -6.26 15.10
C ALA A 14 -10.89 -6.08 15.70
N ALA A 15 -9.84 -6.55 15.02
CA ALA A 15 -8.46 -6.38 15.48
C ALA A 15 -8.03 -4.91 15.47
N LEU A 16 -8.37 -4.15 14.43
CA LEU A 16 -8.08 -2.71 14.33
C LEU A 16 -8.81 -1.91 15.42
N MET A 17 -10.06 -2.26 15.71
CA MET A 17 -10.83 -1.64 16.78
C MET A 17 -10.17 -1.91 18.14
N LEU A 18 -9.78 -3.14 18.44
CA LEU A 18 -9.07 -3.48 19.67
C LEU A 18 -7.70 -2.78 19.78
N ALA A 19 -7.01 -2.57 18.64
CA ALA A 19 -5.72 -1.89 18.57
C ALA A 19 -5.83 -0.35 18.73
N ALA A 20 -7.01 0.23 18.63
CA ALA A 20 -7.22 1.65 18.90
C ALA A 20 -6.98 1.98 20.38
N ASP A 21 -7.37 1.08 21.29
CA ASP A 21 -7.27 1.27 22.74
C ASP A 21 -6.00 0.69 23.35
N ARG A 22 -5.29 -0.19 22.63
CA ARG A 22 -4.08 -0.87 23.13
C ARG A 22 -3.02 -1.01 22.05
N HIS A 23 -1.79 -1.35 22.42
CA HIS A 23 -0.72 -1.59 21.45
C HIS A 23 -1.04 -2.82 20.59
N TRP A 24 -0.69 -2.76 19.28
CA TRP A 24 -0.92 -3.85 18.33
C TRP A 24 -0.42 -5.22 18.83
N GLU A 25 0.77 -5.28 19.45
CA GLU A 25 1.31 -6.53 20.00
C GLU A 25 0.43 -7.14 21.08
N ALA A 26 -0.22 -6.31 21.88
CA ALA A 26 -1.11 -6.76 22.95
C ALA A 26 -2.47 -7.30 22.44
N VAL A 27 -2.79 -7.10 21.18
CA VAL A 27 -3.98 -7.69 20.55
C VAL A 27 -3.68 -9.14 20.17
N ARG A 28 -4.42 -10.10 20.75
CA ARG A 28 -4.29 -11.52 20.44
C ARG A 28 -5.48 -11.99 19.61
N LEU A 29 -5.31 -13.04 18.79
CA LEU A 29 -6.41 -13.66 18.06
C LEU A 29 -7.53 -14.15 19.00
N TYR A 30 -7.18 -14.55 20.23
CA TYR A 30 -8.17 -14.86 21.27
C TYR A 30 -9.05 -13.67 21.62
N ASP A 31 -8.49 -12.46 21.70
CA ASP A 31 -9.26 -11.24 22.03
C ASP A 31 -10.20 -10.88 20.87
N VAL A 32 -9.76 -11.09 19.64
CA VAL A 32 -10.58 -10.91 18.41
C VAL A 32 -11.74 -11.91 18.40
N ALA A 33 -11.46 -13.19 18.63
CA ALA A 33 -12.47 -14.24 18.71
C ALA A 33 -13.55 -13.91 19.76
N ARG A 34 -13.11 -13.54 20.96
CA ARG A 34 -13.99 -13.17 22.07
C ARG A 34 -14.82 -11.92 21.74
N HIS A 35 -14.23 -10.92 21.07
CA HIS A 35 -14.93 -9.72 20.67
C HIS A 35 -16.04 -10.00 19.66
N LEU A 36 -15.80 -10.90 18.72
CA LEU A 36 -16.76 -11.33 17.70
C LEU A 36 -17.72 -12.45 18.19
N ASN A 37 -17.51 -12.95 19.43
CA ASN A 37 -18.27 -14.07 20.00
C ASN A 37 -18.20 -15.34 19.13
N ILE A 38 -16.99 -15.66 18.66
CA ILE A 38 -16.67 -16.86 17.86
C ILE A 38 -15.56 -17.66 18.54
N SER A 39 -15.36 -18.90 18.10
CA SER A 39 -14.28 -19.76 18.57
C SER A 39 -12.95 -19.44 17.88
N LEU A 40 -11.83 -19.82 18.51
CA LEU A 40 -10.52 -19.79 17.85
C LEU A 40 -10.42 -20.73 16.65
N ALA A 41 -11.21 -21.79 16.59
CA ALA A 41 -11.28 -22.68 15.44
C ALA A 41 -11.83 -21.95 14.21
N GLU A 42 -12.93 -21.19 14.37
CA GLU A 42 -13.49 -20.37 13.30
C GLU A 42 -12.51 -19.26 12.84
N VAL A 43 -11.75 -18.67 13.77
CA VAL A 43 -10.66 -17.74 13.38
C VAL A 43 -9.60 -18.44 12.55
N HIS A 44 -9.20 -19.67 12.96
CA HIS A 44 -8.16 -20.44 12.26
C HIS A 44 -8.58 -20.90 10.86
N GLU A 45 -9.88 -21.10 10.61
CA GLU A 45 -10.41 -21.38 9.27
C GLU A 45 -10.21 -20.20 8.29
N LEU A 46 -10.13 -18.97 8.80
CA LEU A 46 -10.01 -17.77 7.98
C LEU A 46 -8.58 -17.24 7.85
N ILE A 47 -7.79 -17.37 8.92
CA ILE A 47 -6.39 -16.91 8.96
C ILE A 47 -5.55 -17.90 9.75
N SER A 48 -4.32 -18.16 9.31
CA SER A 48 -3.40 -19.07 9.98
C SER A 48 -2.61 -18.43 11.13
N GLU A 49 -2.39 -17.12 11.05
CA GLU A 49 -1.58 -16.36 12.01
C GLU A 49 -2.01 -14.89 12.08
N LYS A 50 -1.59 -14.18 13.13
CA LYS A 50 -1.92 -12.76 13.34
C LYS A 50 -1.38 -11.86 12.25
N GLU A 51 -0.23 -12.20 11.69
CA GLU A 51 0.47 -11.48 10.63
C GLU A 51 -0.37 -11.39 9.35
N ASN A 52 -1.27 -12.37 9.10
CA ASN A 52 -2.21 -12.32 7.98
C ASN A 52 -3.15 -11.11 8.06
N LEU A 53 -3.47 -10.61 9.27
CA LEU A 53 -4.28 -9.39 9.43
C LEU A 53 -3.56 -8.16 8.88
N ILE A 54 -2.22 -8.12 8.96
CA ILE A 54 -1.44 -7.03 8.38
C ILE A 54 -1.49 -7.10 6.86
N ASP A 55 -1.36 -8.31 6.29
CA ASP A 55 -1.43 -8.49 4.84
C ASP A 55 -2.83 -8.16 4.30
N LEU A 56 -3.89 -8.52 5.02
CA LEU A 56 -5.26 -8.12 4.69
C LEU A 56 -5.44 -6.59 4.70
N LEU A 57 -4.81 -5.88 5.64
CA LEU A 57 -4.86 -4.42 5.66
C LEU A 57 -4.17 -3.81 4.43
N TRP A 58 -3.04 -4.38 4.00
CA TRP A 58 -2.36 -3.96 2.75
C TRP A 58 -3.20 -4.30 1.51
N ASP A 59 -3.84 -5.48 1.46
CA ASP A 59 -4.73 -5.87 0.36
C ASP A 59 -5.94 -4.93 0.27
N ARG A 60 -6.49 -4.50 1.41
CA ARG A 60 -7.55 -3.48 1.48
C ARG A 60 -7.09 -2.13 0.93
N ALA A 61 -5.86 -1.72 1.25
CA ALA A 61 -5.29 -0.47 0.72
C ALA A 61 -5.04 -0.56 -0.80
N ASP A 62 -4.56 -1.71 -1.30
CA ASP A 62 -4.43 -1.96 -2.74
C ASP A 62 -5.80 -1.89 -3.43
N ALA A 63 -6.82 -2.56 -2.88
CA ALA A 63 -8.17 -2.55 -3.43
C ALA A 63 -8.78 -1.14 -3.44
N HIS A 64 -8.56 -0.36 -2.37
CA HIS A 64 -8.99 1.04 -2.31
C HIS A 64 -8.33 1.89 -3.40
N MET A 65 -7.01 1.79 -3.55
CA MET A 65 -6.26 2.48 -4.59
C MET A 65 -6.79 2.11 -5.99
N LEU A 66 -6.94 0.81 -6.30
CA LEU A 66 -7.47 0.34 -7.58
C LEU A 66 -8.90 0.83 -7.86
N ALA A 67 -9.71 0.99 -6.82
CA ALA A 67 -11.08 1.49 -6.96
C ALA A 67 -11.14 3.01 -7.19
N THR A 68 -10.20 3.77 -6.64
CA THR A 68 -10.20 5.24 -6.68
C THR A 68 -9.35 5.82 -7.83
N CYS A 69 -8.26 5.16 -8.21
CA CYS A 69 -7.36 5.61 -9.28
C CYS A 69 -7.81 5.04 -10.63
N ARG A 70 -8.92 5.53 -11.17
CA ARG A 70 -9.49 5.07 -12.44
C ARG A 70 -10.41 6.12 -13.07
N GLY A 71 -10.67 5.96 -14.36
CA GLY A 71 -11.60 6.80 -15.11
C GLY A 71 -10.92 7.98 -15.79
N THR A 72 -11.68 8.70 -16.60
CA THR A 72 -11.17 9.72 -17.53
C THR A 72 -10.34 10.82 -16.87
N GLU A 73 -10.67 11.21 -15.63
CA GLU A 73 -9.90 12.21 -14.90
C GLU A 73 -8.51 11.69 -14.51
N PHE A 74 -8.42 10.45 -14.03
CA PHE A 74 -7.15 9.81 -13.71
C PHE A 74 -6.32 9.55 -14.97
N ASP A 75 -6.96 9.05 -16.03
CA ASP A 75 -6.30 8.72 -17.31
C ASP A 75 -5.76 9.96 -18.04
N ALA A 76 -6.32 11.16 -17.75
CA ALA A 76 -5.86 12.43 -18.30
C ALA A 76 -4.63 13.01 -17.59
N LEU A 77 -4.23 12.47 -16.43
CA LEU A 77 -3.05 12.90 -15.70
C LEU A 77 -1.77 12.39 -16.36
N ASP A 78 -0.68 13.14 -16.21
CA ASP A 78 0.64 12.61 -16.54
C ASP A 78 1.10 11.57 -15.51
N PHE A 79 2.09 10.75 -15.88
CA PHE A 79 2.58 9.67 -15.03
C PHE A 79 2.98 10.14 -13.61
N PRO A 80 3.73 11.27 -13.41
CA PRO A 80 4.03 11.77 -12.08
C PRO A 80 2.79 12.00 -11.21
N ALA A 81 1.75 12.61 -11.75
CA ALA A 81 0.51 12.87 -11.05
C ALA A 81 -0.32 11.61 -10.79
N GLN A 82 -0.37 10.68 -11.75
CA GLN A 82 -1.00 9.36 -11.58
C GLN A 82 -0.34 8.57 -10.44
N TYR A 83 1.00 8.50 -10.42
CA TYR A 83 1.73 7.78 -9.40
C TYR A 83 1.58 8.43 -8.02
N GLU A 84 1.61 9.76 -7.94
CA GLU A 84 1.32 10.52 -6.71
C GLU A 84 -0.08 10.17 -6.18
N GLN A 85 -1.10 10.18 -7.06
CA GLN A 85 -2.47 9.86 -6.69
C GLN A 85 -2.60 8.42 -6.18
N CYS A 86 -1.94 7.45 -6.84
CA CYS A 86 -1.93 6.05 -6.38
C CYS A 86 -1.36 5.92 -4.97
N VAL A 87 -0.18 6.49 -4.71
CA VAL A 87 0.46 6.43 -3.39
C VAL A 87 -0.40 7.12 -2.33
N MET A 88 -0.93 8.32 -2.63
CA MET A 88 -1.75 9.06 -1.66
C MET A 88 -3.08 8.38 -1.38
N SER A 89 -3.71 7.77 -2.39
CA SER A 89 -4.94 6.98 -2.21
C SER A 89 -4.69 5.75 -1.32
N TRP A 90 -3.58 5.04 -1.56
CA TRP A 90 -3.17 3.91 -0.75
C TRP A 90 -2.97 4.31 0.73
N LEU A 91 -2.26 5.41 0.99
CA LEU A 91 -2.02 5.93 2.33
C LEU A 91 -3.31 6.46 2.99
N ALA A 92 -4.24 7.03 2.22
CA ALA A 92 -5.52 7.52 2.72
C ALA A 92 -6.38 6.38 3.31
N CYS A 93 -6.35 5.18 2.70
CA CYS A 93 -7.03 4.00 3.25
C CYS A 93 -6.51 3.64 4.65
N LEU A 94 -5.23 3.85 4.91
CA LEU A 94 -4.59 3.53 6.19
C LEU A 94 -4.68 4.66 7.23
N ALA A 95 -5.06 5.87 6.81
CA ALA A 95 -5.03 7.07 7.66
C ALA A 95 -5.82 6.93 8.97
N PRO A 96 -7.02 6.30 9.01
CA PRO A 96 -7.75 6.09 10.26
C PRO A 96 -6.99 5.23 11.28
N HIS A 97 -6.05 4.40 10.80
CA HIS A 97 -5.31 3.43 11.60
C HIS A 97 -3.80 3.73 11.67
N ARG A 98 -3.36 4.97 11.36
CA ARG A 98 -1.94 5.35 11.25
C ARG A 98 -1.10 4.92 12.46
N ARG A 99 -1.62 5.10 13.68
CA ARG A 99 -0.93 4.68 14.91
C ARG A 99 -0.69 3.17 14.93
N THR A 100 -1.71 2.39 14.63
CA THR A 100 -1.64 0.92 14.58
C THR A 100 -0.71 0.45 13.48
N VAL A 101 -0.78 1.06 12.29
CA VAL A 101 0.13 0.79 11.16
C VAL A 101 1.59 1.02 11.54
N ARG A 102 1.88 2.10 12.26
CA ARG A 102 3.24 2.36 12.78
C ARG A 102 3.72 1.23 13.68
N GLN A 103 2.87 0.76 14.60
CA GLN A 103 3.19 -0.35 15.50
C GLN A 103 3.40 -1.67 14.74
N MET A 104 2.55 -1.98 13.75
CA MET A 104 2.70 -3.15 12.89
C MET A 104 4.04 -3.15 12.15
N LEU A 105 4.45 -2.00 11.62
CA LEU A 105 5.72 -1.85 10.91
C LEU A 105 6.92 -1.95 11.84
N GLN A 106 6.84 -1.41 13.06
CA GLN A 106 7.91 -1.53 14.07
C GLN A 106 8.23 -3.00 14.35
N VAL A 107 7.20 -3.83 14.58
CA VAL A 107 7.37 -5.27 14.81
C VAL A 107 8.03 -5.98 13.61
N ARG A 108 7.61 -5.63 12.37
CA ARG A 108 8.18 -6.24 11.16
C ARG A 108 9.62 -5.80 10.84
N LEU A 109 10.05 -4.65 11.33
CA LEU A 109 11.38 -4.09 11.06
C LEU A 109 12.41 -4.40 12.16
N GLU A 110 12.05 -5.14 13.22
CA GLU A 110 12.99 -5.53 14.26
C GLU A 110 14.14 -6.36 13.69
N PRO A 111 15.42 -6.00 14.00
CA PRO A 111 16.57 -6.74 13.56
C PRO A 111 16.58 -8.17 14.13
N GLY A 112 16.72 -9.18 13.29
CA GLY A 112 16.78 -10.58 13.68
C GLY A 112 15.72 -11.47 13.03
N HIS A 113 14.71 -10.91 12.39
CA HIS A 113 13.63 -11.66 11.72
C HIS A 113 13.73 -11.61 10.19
N LEU A 114 14.86 -12.10 9.62
CA LEU A 114 15.07 -12.15 8.16
C LEU A 114 13.96 -12.87 7.40
N HIS A 115 13.31 -13.86 8.03
CA HIS A 115 12.18 -14.59 7.45
C HIS A 115 10.93 -13.72 7.26
N ILE A 116 10.80 -12.59 7.98
CA ILE A 116 9.69 -11.63 7.84
C ILE A 116 10.02 -10.51 6.83
N GLN A 117 11.31 -10.21 6.63
CA GLN A 117 11.73 -9.12 5.76
C GLN A 117 11.54 -9.44 4.28
N LEU A 118 11.83 -10.67 3.84
CA LEU A 118 11.65 -11.07 2.44
C LEU A 118 10.17 -11.04 1.99
N PRO A 119 9.20 -11.59 2.73
CA PRO A 119 7.78 -11.42 2.42
C PRO A 119 7.35 -9.96 2.33
N THR A 120 7.89 -9.09 3.21
CA THR A 120 7.58 -7.66 3.21
C THR A 120 8.07 -6.97 1.92
N LEU A 121 9.28 -7.29 1.44
CA LEU A 121 9.80 -6.78 0.17
C LEU A 121 8.97 -7.23 -1.02
N LEU A 122 8.59 -8.51 -1.06
CA LEU A 122 7.71 -9.05 -2.11
C LEU A 122 6.33 -8.39 -2.09
N ARG A 123 5.84 -8.06 -0.91
CA ARG A 123 4.57 -7.35 -0.75
C ARG A 123 4.63 -5.93 -1.29
N ILE A 124 5.71 -5.20 -1.00
CA ILE A 124 5.97 -3.86 -1.55
C ILE A 124 6.04 -3.92 -3.08
N SER A 125 6.81 -4.85 -3.63
CA SER A 125 6.92 -5.04 -5.08
C SER A 125 5.54 -5.28 -5.72
N ARG A 126 4.69 -6.10 -5.12
CA ARG A 126 3.32 -6.35 -5.61
C ARG A 126 2.46 -5.08 -5.65
N THR A 127 2.46 -4.28 -4.59
CA THR A 127 1.74 -3.00 -4.54
C THR A 127 2.25 -2.04 -5.63
N VAL A 128 3.58 -1.92 -5.78
CA VAL A 128 4.18 -1.05 -6.81
C VAL A 128 3.87 -1.55 -8.22
N GLN A 129 3.79 -2.87 -8.44
CA GLN A 129 3.37 -3.42 -9.73
C GLN A 129 1.93 -3.00 -10.07
N TRP A 130 0.99 -3.07 -9.11
CA TRP A 130 -0.37 -2.55 -9.33
C TRP A 130 -0.39 -1.05 -9.65
N MET A 131 0.45 -0.25 -8.97
CA MET A 131 0.59 1.18 -9.30
C MET A 131 1.11 1.37 -10.73
N ARG A 132 2.08 0.57 -11.18
CA ARG A 132 2.61 0.60 -12.55
C ARG A 132 1.55 0.22 -13.58
N GLU A 133 0.76 -0.82 -13.31
CA GLU A 133 -0.36 -1.22 -14.19
C GLU A 133 -1.40 -0.10 -14.32
N LEU A 134 -1.79 0.54 -13.21
CA LEU A 134 -2.70 1.69 -13.21
C LEU A 134 -2.17 2.87 -14.05
N CYS A 135 -0.86 3.10 -13.99
CA CYS A 135 -0.20 4.18 -14.74
C CYS A 135 0.21 3.78 -16.17
N GLY A 136 -0.22 2.62 -16.69
CA GLY A 136 0.06 2.17 -18.05
C GLY A 136 1.56 1.99 -18.37
N ARG A 137 2.39 1.60 -17.37
CA ARG A 137 3.85 1.50 -17.57
C ARG A 137 4.28 0.21 -18.26
N GLU A 138 4.78 0.31 -19.50
CA GLU A 138 5.19 -0.82 -20.35
C GLU A 138 6.72 -1.06 -20.41
N ALA A 139 7.49 -0.51 -19.50
CA ALA A 139 8.94 -0.68 -19.48
C ALA A 139 9.34 -2.16 -19.46
N THR A 140 10.35 -2.54 -20.24
CA THR A 140 10.81 -3.93 -20.41
C THR A 140 12.25 -4.13 -19.89
N PHE A 141 12.57 -5.35 -19.48
CA PHE A 141 13.91 -5.79 -19.06
C PHE A 141 14.57 -4.87 -18.03
N LEU A 142 15.78 -4.39 -18.30
CA LEU A 142 16.58 -3.56 -17.37
C LEU A 142 15.90 -2.23 -17.03
N LYS A 143 15.17 -1.64 -17.99
CA LYS A 143 14.40 -0.41 -17.73
C LYS A 143 13.31 -0.67 -16.70
N ARG A 144 12.59 -1.80 -16.82
CA ARG A 144 11.58 -2.22 -15.86
C ARG A 144 12.17 -2.41 -14.46
N ALA A 145 13.30 -3.10 -14.34
CA ALA A 145 13.95 -3.35 -13.05
C ALA A 145 14.40 -2.04 -12.38
N SER A 146 15.03 -1.11 -13.15
CA SER A 146 15.46 0.18 -12.61
C SER A 146 14.28 1.07 -12.18
N GLU A 147 13.21 1.06 -12.96
CA GLU A 147 11.96 1.78 -12.66
C GLU A 147 11.29 1.20 -11.40
N GLU A 148 11.17 -0.12 -11.29
CA GLU A 148 10.57 -0.77 -10.12
C GLU A 148 11.35 -0.47 -8.84
N ILE A 149 12.68 -0.48 -8.88
CA ILE A 149 13.52 -0.09 -7.75
C ILE A 149 13.27 1.38 -7.36
N ALA A 150 13.24 2.28 -8.34
CA ALA A 150 13.02 3.70 -8.08
C ALA A 150 11.63 3.95 -7.48
N LEU A 151 10.58 3.39 -8.07
CA LEU A 151 9.21 3.53 -7.60
C LEU A 151 9.01 2.89 -6.22
N SER A 152 9.56 1.69 -5.98
CA SER A 152 9.53 1.05 -4.67
C SER A 152 10.24 1.89 -3.60
N THR A 153 11.38 2.49 -3.94
CA THR A 153 12.10 3.37 -3.02
C THR A 153 11.28 4.62 -2.69
N ILE A 154 10.68 5.25 -3.71
CA ILE A 154 9.81 6.43 -3.54
C ILE A 154 8.59 6.06 -2.68
N PHE A 155 7.93 4.94 -2.96
CA PHE A 155 6.79 4.47 -2.20
C PHE A 155 7.14 4.24 -0.72
N VAL A 156 8.19 3.47 -0.43
CA VAL A 156 8.61 3.15 0.95
C VAL A 156 9.02 4.40 1.72
N THR A 157 9.81 5.29 1.10
CA THR A 157 10.25 6.53 1.77
C THR A 157 9.08 7.48 2.03
N SER A 158 8.11 7.53 1.10
CA SER A 158 6.88 8.33 1.28
C SER A 158 5.98 7.75 2.37
N ALA A 159 5.80 6.43 2.42
CA ALA A 159 5.04 5.77 3.47
C ALA A 159 5.69 5.96 4.85
N ALA A 160 7.02 5.84 4.94
CA ALA A 160 7.77 6.11 6.17
C ALA A 160 7.64 7.59 6.63
N GLY A 161 7.72 8.53 5.69
CA GLY A 161 7.50 9.96 5.97
C GLY A 161 6.08 10.23 6.45
N TRP A 162 5.08 9.61 5.80
CA TRP A 162 3.68 9.76 6.13
C TRP A 162 3.35 9.30 7.56
N LEU A 163 4.00 8.28 8.08
CA LEU A 163 3.79 7.83 9.47
C LEU A 163 4.04 8.94 10.49
N ASN A 164 4.91 9.91 10.18
CA ASN A 164 5.30 11.02 11.05
C ASN A 164 4.82 12.38 10.53
N ASP A 165 3.88 12.39 9.58
CA ASP A 165 3.37 13.61 8.97
C ASP A 165 2.09 14.07 9.68
N ASP A 166 2.21 15.07 10.53
CA ASP A 166 1.09 15.67 11.28
C ASP A 166 0.48 16.87 10.52
N SER A 167 0.89 17.12 9.27
CA SER A 167 0.31 18.17 8.44
C SER A 167 -1.10 17.78 7.96
N GLU A 168 -1.96 18.78 7.79
CA GLU A 168 -3.30 18.59 7.25
C GLU A 168 -3.26 17.88 5.88
N ASP A 169 -4.06 16.85 5.69
CA ASP A 169 -4.14 16.04 4.48
C ASP A 169 -2.78 15.46 4.00
N ALA A 170 -1.84 15.26 4.95
CA ALA A 170 -0.49 14.78 4.67
C ALA A 170 0.24 15.63 3.59
N ARG A 171 0.09 16.97 3.64
CA ARG A 171 0.67 17.90 2.66
C ARG A 171 2.17 17.77 2.54
N ARG A 172 2.89 17.54 3.66
CA ARG A 172 4.34 17.36 3.64
C ARG A 172 4.71 16.09 2.87
N THR A 173 4.01 14.99 3.12
CA THR A 173 4.21 13.72 2.41
C THR A 173 3.96 13.90 0.92
N ARG A 174 2.84 14.53 0.53
CA ARG A 174 2.50 14.81 -0.87
C ARG A 174 3.57 15.66 -1.56
N HIS A 175 4.04 16.71 -0.91
CA HIS A 175 5.11 17.58 -1.45
C HIS A 175 6.42 16.79 -1.67
N ASN A 176 6.84 16.01 -0.68
CA ASN A 176 8.07 15.22 -0.75
C ASN A 176 7.97 14.11 -1.82
N LEU A 177 6.81 13.45 -1.91
CA LEU A 177 6.52 12.45 -2.94
C LEU A 177 6.64 13.06 -4.35
N ALA A 178 5.93 14.17 -4.60
CA ALA A 178 6.00 14.88 -5.88
C ALA A 178 7.44 15.34 -6.22
N PHE A 179 8.20 15.78 -5.22
CA PHE A 179 9.61 16.12 -5.40
C PHE A 179 10.44 14.89 -5.79
N ALA A 180 10.29 13.77 -5.07
CA ALA A 180 11.04 12.54 -5.31
C ALA A 180 10.77 11.97 -6.72
N ILE A 181 9.50 11.97 -7.17
CA ILE A 181 9.13 11.53 -8.51
C ILE A 181 9.82 12.43 -9.57
N ARG A 182 9.73 13.76 -9.44
CA ARG A 182 10.39 14.70 -10.37
C ARG A 182 11.91 14.48 -10.44
N GLN A 183 12.55 14.21 -9.30
CA GLN A 183 14.00 13.92 -9.29
C GLN A 183 14.31 12.59 -10.00
N ALA A 184 13.50 11.55 -9.78
CA ALA A 184 13.69 10.27 -10.46
C ALA A 184 13.53 10.38 -11.99
N VAL A 185 12.57 11.18 -12.45
CA VAL A 185 12.40 11.50 -13.89
C VAL A 185 13.64 12.24 -14.44
N ARG A 186 14.10 13.29 -13.74
CA ARG A 186 15.28 14.06 -14.16
C ARG A 186 16.57 13.23 -14.23
N LEU A 187 16.72 12.27 -13.33
CA LEU A 187 17.88 11.36 -13.29
C LEU A 187 17.78 10.21 -14.30
N GLY A 188 16.75 10.19 -15.16
CA GLY A 188 16.54 9.12 -16.14
C GLY A 188 16.26 7.75 -15.51
N ARG A 189 15.84 7.71 -14.25
CA ARG A 189 15.42 6.47 -13.57
C ARG A 189 13.98 6.11 -13.86
N LEU A 190 13.16 7.12 -14.18
CA LEU A 190 11.81 6.98 -14.71
C LEU A 190 11.83 7.56 -16.13
N TRP A 191 11.53 6.73 -17.11
CA TRP A 191 11.52 7.14 -18.51
C TRP A 191 10.22 7.88 -18.81
N PRO A 192 10.27 9.02 -19.57
CA PRO A 192 9.05 9.61 -20.10
C PRO A 192 8.34 8.56 -20.97
N ASP A 193 7.02 8.57 -20.95
CA ASP A 193 6.24 7.70 -21.83
C ASP A 193 6.66 7.97 -23.26
N SER A 194 6.93 6.89 -23.99
CA SER A 194 7.06 7.00 -25.45
C SER A 194 5.68 7.42 -25.94
N THR A 195 5.45 8.72 -26.08
CA THR A 195 4.34 9.19 -26.89
C THR A 195 4.49 8.46 -28.22
N VAL A 196 3.52 7.63 -28.53
CA VAL A 196 3.41 6.97 -29.82
C VAL A 196 3.43 8.06 -30.88
N ASP A 197 4.61 8.27 -31.43
CA ASP A 197 4.77 9.10 -32.64
C ASP A 197 4.20 8.29 -33.79
N ASN A 198 2.86 8.25 -33.84
CA ASN A 198 2.08 7.65 -34.90
C ASN A 198 1.74 8.70 -35.95
N SER A 199 2.75 9.49 -36.31
CA SER A 199 2.66 10.39 -37.43
C SER A 199 3.67 9.98 -38.49
N SER A 200 3.10 9.51 -39.60
CA SER A 200 3.72 9.34 -40.93
C SER A 200 4.42 8.02 -41.23
N ASP A 201 3.63 7.07 -41.74
CA ASP A 201 4.01 6.57 -43.06
C ASP A 201 2.76 6.34 -43.91
N ASN A 202 2.37 7.40 -44.61
CA ASN A 202 1.45 7.34 -45.71
C ASN A 202 2.15 7.95 -46.92
N ARG A 203 2.94 7.11 -47.66
CA ARG A 203 3.26 7.33 -49.07
C ARG A 203 3.44 6.00 -49.79
#